data_4a6bcce6cebf04c9ea7884faaf29e68d
#
_entry.id   4a6bcce6cebf04c9ea7884faaf29e68d
#
_cell.length_a   1.000
_cell.length_b   1.000
_cell.length_c   1.000
_cell.angle_alpha   90.00
_cell.angle_beta   90.00
_cell.angle_gamma   90.00
#
_symmetry.space_group_name_H-M   'P 1'
#
loop_
_entity.id
_entity.type
_entity.pdbx_description
1 polymer ?
#
loop_
_entity_poly.entity_id
_entity_poly.type
_entity_poly.pdbx_seq_one_letter_code
_entity_poly.pdbx_strand_id
1 'polypeptide(L)'
;MEKENTIQEVLLESYKILKKVNIESYLLDSQLLLGKVLKKDKLFIMINRDIKISIEQENEFFRLIQIRKNKMPIKYILGKCEFMGMDFIVKPGVLIPRPDTEILVEEVIKYIKEKGLTQICDVCTGSGAIGISIAEFIKEALVTLYDISEDALAVAKLNIERFKLSKRINIEHSDLLQVAINKHKKFEVIVSNPPYIRKEVIPTLMDDVKGYEPFIALCGGEDGLHFYRRITKESTLVLEKGGLLAFEIGYDQKEAVTDILLKSGFNNIECIKDLSGNDRVIKATLVD
;
A
#
# COMPACT_ATOMS: atom_id res chain seq x y z
N MET A 1 -30.22 -35.96 5.58
CA MET A 1 -29.50 -34.80 6.18
C MET A 1 -28.06 -34.86 5.68
N GLU A 2 -27.60 -33.87 4.96
CA GLU A 2 -26.21 -33.80 4.56
C GLU A 2 -25.31 -33.70 5.81
N LYS A 3 -24.18 -34.38 5.79
CA LYS A 3 -23.28 -34.47 6.93
C LYS A 3 -22.52 -33.14 7.05
N GLU A 4 -22.65 -32.43 8.18
CA GLU A 4 -21.85 -31.28 8.49
C GLU A 4 -20.37 -31.67 8.71
N ASN A 5 -19.44 -30.99 8.03
CA ASN A 5 -18.00 -31.17 8.18
C ASN A 5 -17.46 -30.35 9.33
N THR A 6 -16.33 -30.78 9.89
CA THR A 6 -15.60 -30.05 10.91
C THR A 6 -14.67 -28.99 10.27
N ILE A 7 -14.24 -28.01 11.07
CA ILE A 7 -13.19 -27.04 10.68
C ILE A 7 -11.97 -27.78 10.11
N GLN A 8 -11.55 -28.89 10.75
CA GLN A 8 -10.39 -29.66 10.29
C GLN A 8 -10.61 -30.28 8.90
N GLU A 9 -11.78 -30.88 8.67
CA GLU A 9 -12.09 -31.56 7.39
C GLU A 9 -12.06 -30.55 6.23
N VAL A 10 -12.74 -29.40 6.36
CA VAL A 10 -12.76 -28.38 5.30
C VAL A 10 -11.40 -27.71 5.08
N LEU A 11 -10.60 -27.50 6.14
CA LEU A 11 -9.23 -26.98 6.00
C LEU A 11 -8.34 -27.97 5.25
N LEU A 12 -8.37 -29.26 5.57
CA LEU A 12 -7.55 -30.25 4.90
C LEU A 12 -7.85 -30.36 3.40
N GLU A 13 -9.13 -30.21 3.03
CA GLU A 13 -9.52 -30.18 1.63
C GLU A 13 -9.07 -28.90 0.94
N SER A 14 -9.26 -27.73 1.54
CA SER A 14 -8.82 -26.45 0.99
C SER A 14 -7.30 -26.39 0.79
N TYR A 15 -6.52 -26.97 1.70
CA TYR A 15 -5.05 -27.09 1.57
C TYR A 15 -4.66 -27.84 0.29
N LYS A 16 -5.35 -28.96 0.00
CA LYS A 16 -5.09 -29.74 -1.23
C LYS A 16 -5.40 -28.91 -2.48
N ILE A 17 -6.51 -28.16 -2.46
CA ILE A 17 -6.95 -27.33 -3.59
C ILE A 17 -5.95 -26.22 -3.88
N LEU A 18 -5.54 -25.45 -2.87
CA LEU A 18 -4.64 -24.30 -3.05
C LEU A 18 -3.20 -24.73 -3.33
N LYS A 19 -2.72 -25.81 -2.68
CA LYS A 19 -1.39 -26.36 -2.93
C LYS A 19 -1.24 -26.85 -4.38
N LYS A 20 -2.26 -27.46 -4.96
CA LYS A 20 -2.27 -27.97 -6.34
C LYS A 20 -2.04 -26.86 -7.39
N VAL A 21 -2.36 -25.62 -7.06
CA VAL A 21 -2.16 -24.45 -7.93
C VAL A 21 -0.99 -23.57 -7.48
N ASN A 22 -0.05 -24.14 -6.72
CA ASN A 22 1.18 -23.48 -6.28
C ASN A 22 0.94 -22.16 -5.53
N ILE A 23 0.01 -22.15 -4.56
CA ILE A 23 -0.14 -21.08 -3.60
C ILE A 23 0.68 -21.46 -2.37
N GLU A 24 1.83 -20.80 -2.18
CA GLU A 24 2.77 -21.11 -1.09
C GLU A 24 2.13 -20.89 0.29
N SER A 25 1.32 -19.84 0.44
CA SER A 25 0.61 -19.47 1.67
C SER A 25 -0.66 -20.27 1.93
N TYR A 26 -0.87 -21.41 1.25
CA TYR A 26 -2.13 -22.18 1.26
C TYR A 26 -2.69 -22.47 2.66
N LEU A 27 -1.81 -22.75 3.64
CA LEU A 27 -2.23 -23.00 5.03
C LEU A 27 -2.82 -21.74 5.66
N LEU A 28 -2.09 -20.63 5.58
CA LEU A 28 -2.49 -19.36 6.14
C LEU A 28 -3.73 -18.81 5.44
N ASP A 29 -3.74 -18.82 4.12
CA ASP A 29 -4.84 -18.30 3.32
C ASP A 29 -6.15 -19.02 3.64
N SER A 30 -6.12 -20.37 3.72
CA SER A 30 -7.31 -21.15 4.09
C SER A 30 -7.82 -20.81 5.48
N GLN A 31 -6.94 -20.69 6.48
CA GLN A 31 -7.32 -20.31 7.84
C GLN A 31 -7.95 -18.90 7.91
N LEU A 32 -7.38 -17.94 7.19
CA LEU A 32 -7.91 -16.59 7.13
C LEU A 32 -9.27 -16.53 6.44
N LEU A 33 -9.46 -17.28 5.35
CA LEU A 33 -10.73 -17.34 4.62
C LEU A 33 -11.81 -18.00 5.46
N LEU A 34 -11.49 -19.09 6.15
CA LEU A 34 -12.46 -19.73 7.05
C LEU A 34 -12.78 -18.81 8.24
N GLY A 35 -11.78 -18.12 8.78
CA GLY A 35 -11.98 -17.12 9.83
C GLY A 35 -12.92 -16.01 9.39
N LYS A 36 -12.80 -15.51 8.13
CA LYS A 36 -13.73 -14.53 7.55
C LYS A 36 -15.16 -15.06 7.52
N VAL A 37 -15.37 -16.29 7.07
CA VAL A 37 -16.71 -16.92 6.97
C VAL A 37 -17.33 -17.10 8.35
N LEU A 38 -16.56 -17.63 9.31
CA LEU A 38 -17.02 -17.89 10.67
C LEU A 38 -17.05 -16.63 11.56
N LYS A 39 -16.53 -15.50 11.08
CA LYS A 39 -16.31 -14.24 11.85
C LYS A 39 -15.49 -14.49 13.11
N LYS A 40 -14.44 -15.29 12.99
CA LYS A 40 -13.50 -15.68 14.05
C LYS A 40 -12.07 -15.36 13.61
N ASP A 41 -11.19 -15.17 14.57
CA ASP A 41 -9.76 -14.99 14.30
C ASP A 41 -9.07 -16.32 13.95
N LYS A 42 -7.84 -16.20 13.47
CA LYS A 42 -7.01 -17.37 13.10
C LYS A 42 -6.76 -18.29 14.30
N LEU A 43 -6.58 -17.72 15.49
CA LEU A 43 -6.32 -18.52 16.69
C LEU A 43 -7.51 -19.44 17.02
N PHE A 44 -8.73 -18.90 16.96
CA PHE A 44 -9.95 -19.71 17.11
C PHE A 44 -9.98 -20.87 16.12
N ILE A 45 -9.70 -20.61 14.84
CA ILE A 45 -9.68 -21.63 13.78
C ILE A 45 -8.65 -22.74 14.07
N MET A 46 -7.49 -22.38 14.64
CA MET A 46 -6.41 -23.32 14.92
C MET A 46 -6.71 -24.27 16.11
N ILE A 47 -7.41 -23.79 17.13
CA ILE A 47 -7.67 -24.57 18.36
C ILE A 47 -9.01 -25.28 18.38
N ASN A 48 -9.99 -24.85 17.57
CA ASN A 48 -11.35 -25.41 17.57
C ASN A 48 -11.62 -26.30 16.36
N ARG A 49 -10.70 -27.19 16.03
CA ARG A 49 -10.73 -27.99 14.79
C ARG A 49 -11.89 -28.98 14.68
N ASP A 50 -12.43 -29.44 15.81
CA ASP A 50 -13.50 -30.45 15.86
C ASP A 50 -14.90 -29.81 15.81
N ILE A 51 -15.00 -28.47 15.81
CA ILE A 51 -16.28 -27.78 15.67
C ILE A 51 -16.81 -28.02 14.26
N LYS A 52 -18.06 -28.43 14.18
CA LYS A 52 -18.81 -28.54 12.94
C LYS A 52 -19.26 -27.18 12.44
N ILE A 53 -19.23 -26.97 11.14
CA ILE A 53 -19.72 -25.77 10.47
C ILE A 53 -20.99 -26.11 9.65
N SER A 54 -21.84 -25.11 9.45
CA SER A 54 -23.05 -25.32 8.65
C SER A 54 -22.71 -25.48 7.16
N ILE A 55 -23.61 -26.10 6.43
CA ILE A 55 -23.46 -26.28 4.98
C ILE A 55 -23.34 -24.95 4.25
N GLU A 56 -24.04 -23.90 4.70
CA GLU A 56 -23.95 -22.56 4.12
C GLU A 56 -22.55 -21.96 4.36
N GLN A 57 -21.98 -22.14 5.56
CA GLN A 57 -20.62 -21.69 5.87
C GLN A 57 -19.58 -22.45 5.05
N GLU A 58 -19.74 -23.74 4.90
CA GLU A 58 -18.87 -24.57 4.06
C GLU A 58 -18.93 -24.14 2.59
N ASN A 59 -20.10 -23.95 2.03
CA ASN A 59 -20.30 -23.50 0.66
C ASN A 59 -19.65 -22.11 0.42
N GLU A 60 -19.86 -21.16 1.34
CA GLU A 60 -19.23 -19.84 1.24
C GLU A 60 -17.71 -19.94 1.37
N PHE A 61 -17.19 -20.77 2.26
CA PHE A 61 -15.76 -21.01 2.39
C PHE A 61 -15.16 -21.53 1.09
N PHE A 62 -15.73 -22.59 0.50
CA PHE A 62 -15.21 -23.12 -0.75
C PHE A 62 -15.39 -22.17 -1.94
N ARG A 63 -16.42 -21.31 -1.94
CA ARG A 63 -16.54 -20.22 -2.91
C ARG A 63 -15.33 -19.27 -2.82
N LEU A 64 -14.93 -18.88 -1.61
CA LEU A 64 -13.74 -18.03 -1.41
C LEU A 64 -12.44 -18.77 -1.79
N ILE A 65 -12.33 -20.06 -1.50
CA ILE A 65 -11.20 -20.91 -1.92
C ILE A 65 -11.10 -20.97 -3.44
N GLN A 66 -12.21 -21.07 -4.19
CA GLN A 66 -12.15 -21.02 -5.66
C GLN A 66 -11.68 -19.65 -6.19
N ILE A 67 -12.07 -18.55 -5.56
CA ILE A 67 -11.57 -17.23 -5.90
C ILE A 67 -10.05 -17.15 -5.66
N ARG A 68 -9.56 -17.64 -4.51
CA ARG A 68 -8.12 -17.66 -4.21
C ARG A 68 -7.34 -18.62 -5.13
N LYS A 69 -7.92 -19.75 -5.48
CA LYS A 69 -7.37 -20.69 -6.47
C LYS A 69 -7.09 -20.02 -7.81
N ASN A 70 -7.89 -19.05 -8.21
CA ASN A 70 -7.70 -18.25 -9.42
C ASN A 70 -6.65 -17.13 -9.21
N LYS A 71 -5.83 -17.21 -8.15
CA LYS A 71 -4.74 -16.29 -7.83
C LYS A 71 -5.16 -14.89 -7.33
N MET A 72 -6.46 -14.62 -7.09
CA MET A 72 -6.82 -13.33 -6.50
C MET A 72 -6.08 -13.14 -5.16
N PRO A 73 -5.42 -11.99 -4.93
CA PRO A 73 -4.72 -11.71 -3.69
C PRO A 73 -5.60 -11.90 -2.46
N ILE A 74 -5.07 -12.58 -1.45
CA ILE A 74 -5.81 -12.86 -0.21
C ILE A 74 -6.37 -11.59 0.44
N LYS A 75 -5.61 -10.48 0.39
CA LYS A 75 -6.01 -9.20 0.97
C LYS A 75 -7.26 -8.62 0.29
N TYR A 76 -7.40 -8.77 -1.03
CA TYR A 76 -8.62 -8.38 -1.73
C TYR A 76 -9.82 -9.25 -1.35
N ILE A 77 -9.62 -10.57 -1.19
CA ILE A 77 -10.70 -11.47 -0.76
C ILE A 77 -11.13 -11.14 0.67
N LEU A 78 -10.19 -10.82 1.55
CA LEU A 78 -10.48 -10.39 2.92
C LEU A 78 -11.11 -8.99 2.96
N GLY A 79 -10.78 -8.13 1.99
CA GLY A 79 -11.21 -6.73 1.93
C GLY A 79 -10.41 -5.81 2.85
N LYS A 80 -9.30 -6.29 3.40
CA LYS A 80 -8.45 -5.52 4.31
C LYS A 80 -6.99 -5.95 4.26
N CYS A 81 -6.10 -5.00 4.60
CA CYS A 81 -4.67 -5.20 4.76
C CYS A 81 -4.20 -4.48 6.02
N GLU A 82 -3.43 -5.16 6.85
CA GLU A 82 -2.72 -4.51 7.95
C GLU A 82 -1.54 -3.70 7.38
N PHE A 83 -1.36 -2.47 7.89
CA PHE A 83 -0.24 -1.58 7.58
C PHE A 83 -0.04 -0.62 8.76
N MET A 84 1.18 -0.44 9.26
CA MET A 84 1.50 0.36 10.45
C MET A 84 0.67 -0.03 11.68
N GLY A 85 0.34 -1.31 11.86
CA GLY A 85 -0.53 -1.81 12.93
C GLY A 85 -2.01 -1.46 12.79
N MET A 86 -2.44 -0.94 11.64
CA MET A 86 -3.81 -0.51 11.35
C MET A 86 -4.43 -1.33 10.22
N ASP A 87 -5.72 -1.68 10.33
CA ASP A 87 -6.47 -2.42 9.30
C ASP A 87 -7.01 -1.47 8.21
N PHE A 88 -6.35 -1.35 7.06
CA PHE A 88 -6.81 -0.59 5.89
C PHE A 88 -7.78 -1.39 5.03
N ILE A 89 -8.82 -0.75 4.54
CA ILE A 89 -9.69 -1.28 3.49
C ILE A 89 -8.89 -1.32 2.18
N VAL A 90 -8.94 -2.47 1.50
CA VAL A 90 -8.36 -2.64 0.16
C VAL A 90 -9.37 -3.32 -0.77
N LYS A 91 -9.35 -2.96 -2.05
CA LYS A 91 -10.23 -3.52 -3.08
C LYS A 91 -9.44 -3.69 -4.39
N PRO A 92 -9.87 -4.59 -5.31
CA PRO A 92 -9.34 -4.60 -6.66
C PRO A 92 -9.35 -3.20 -7.28
N GLY A 93 -8.30 -2.86 -8.03
CA GLY A 93 -8.12 -1.52 -8.61
C GLY A 93 -7.23 -0.58 -7.79
N VAL A 94 -6.78 -0.99 -6.60
CA VAL A 94 -5.88 -0.18 -5.74
C VAL A 94 -4.73 -1.03 -5.24
N LEU A 95 -3.50 -0.52 -5.30
CA LEU A 95 -2.32 -1.23 -4.80
C LEU A 95 -2.53 -1.67 -3.34
N ILE A 96 -2.21 -2.92 -3.05
CA ILE A 96 -2.20 -3.42 -1.67
C ILE A 96 -0.97 -2.85 -0.95
N PRO A 97 -1.13 -2.14 0.19
CA PRO A 97 0.00 -1.64 0.97
C PRO A 97 1.04 -2.72 1.27
N ARG A 98 2.32 -2.40 1.06
CA ARG A 98 3.44 -3.33 1.27
C ARG A 98 4.10 -3.08 2.62
N PRO A 99 4.56 -4.12 3.34
CA PRO A 99 5.28 -3.93 4.60
C PRO A 99 6.53 -3.05 4.45
N ASP A 100 7.26 -3.15 3.33
CA ASP A 100 8.46 -2.33 3.10
C ASP A 100 8.15 -0.82 3.05
N THR A 101 6.93 -0.44 2.66
CA THR A 101 6.47 0.96 2.65
C THR A 101 6.35 1.55 4.06
N GLU A 102 6.27 0.71 5.11
CA GLU A 102 6.23 1.18 6.50
C GLU A 102 7.51 1.94 6.88
N ILE A 103 8.65 1.55 6.30
CA ILE A 103 9.94 2.22 6.49
C ILE A 103 9.89 3.68 6.01
N LEU A 104 9.25 3.93 4.87
CA LEU A 104 9.04 5.29 4.36
C LEU A 104 8.21 6.12 5.35
N VAL A 105 7.13 5.55 5.88
CA VAL A 105 6.27 6.22 6.86
C VAL A 105 7.01 6.52 8.14
N GLU A 106 7.77 5.57 8.68
CA GLU A 106 8.56 5.73 9.91
C GLU A 106 9.61 6.84 9.78
N GLU A 107 10.36 6.88 8.67
CA GLU A 107 11.37 7.91 8.40
C GLU A 107 10.76 9.30 8.24
N VAL A 108 9.60 9.40 7.57
CA VAL A 108 8.87 10.66 7.41
C VAL A 108 8.31 11.12 8.75
N ILE A 109 7.71 10.25 9.55
CA ILE A 109 7.20 10.56 10.90
C ILE A 109 8.33 11.06 11.81
N LYS A 110 9.50 10.42 11.77
CA LYS A 110 10.68 10.82 12.53
C LYS A 110 11.10 12.26 12.16
N TYR A 111 11.22 12.54 10.88
CA TYR A 111 11.60 13.87 10.38
C TYR A 111 10.57 14.94 10.77
N ILE A 112 9.28 14.65 10.62
CA ILE A 112 8.19 15.56 11.01
C ILE A 112 8.27 15.91 12.50
N LYS A 113 8.48 14.92 13.37
CA LYS A 113 8.60 15.12 14.83
C LYS A 113 9.83 15.96 15.20
N GLU A 114 10.95 15.71 14.55
CA GLU A 114 12.20 16.46 14.80
C GLU A 114 12.11 17.94 14.39
N LYS A 115 11.35 18.25 13.35
CA LYS A 115 11.22 19.59 12.78
C LYS A 115 9.94 20.34 13.16
N GLY A 116 8.95 19.66 13.74
CA GLY A 116 7.64 20.24 14.08
C GLY A 116 6.78 20.61 12.87
N LEU A 117 6.87 19.84 11.77
CA LEU A 117 6.18 20.11 10.52
C LEU A 117 4.73 19.63 10.54
N THR A 118 3.87 20.28 9.75
CA THR A 118 2.43 20.02 9.77
C THR A 118 1.77 19.89 8.39
N GLN A 119 2.32 20.52 7.35
CA GLN A 119 1.75 20.55 6.01
C GLN A 119 2.33 19.43 5.14
N ILE A 120 1.61 18.33 5.01
CA ILE A 120 2.08 17.10 4.39
C ILE A 120 1.31 16.81 3.10
N CYS A 121 2.00 16.31 2.08
CA CYS A 121 1.40 15.82 0.85
C CYS A 121 1.81 14.37 0.60
N ASP A 122 0.84 13.49 0.33
CA ASP A 122 1.05 12.12 -0.12
C ASP A 122 0.60 12.00 -1.58
N VAL A 123 1.56 11.76 -2.47
CA VAL A 123 1.35 11.69 -3.93
C VAL A 123 1.36 10.25 -4.39
N CYS A 124 0.45 9.87 -5.29
CA CYS A 124 0.16 8.49 -5.66
C CYS A 124 -0.32 7.69 -4.43
N THR A 125 -1.29 8.27 -3.72
CA THR A 125 -1.67 7.82 -2.38
C THR A 125 -2.31 6.42 -2.32
N GLY A 126 -2.86 5.93 -3.43
CA GLY A 126 -3.50 4.60 -3.50
C GLY A 126 -4.63 4.46 -2.48
N SER A 127 -4.49 3.54 -1.54
CA SER A 127 -5.47 3.34 -0.45
C SER A 127 -5.42 4.42 0.64
N GLY A 128 -4.53 5.40 0.53
CA GLY A 128 -4.27 6.39 1.57
C GLY A 128 -3.32 5.92 2.67
N ALA A 129 -2.70 4.75 2.51
CA ALA A 129 -1.96 4.10 3.61
C ALA A 129 -0.87 4.98 4.22
N ILE A 130 -0.06 5.66 3.41
CA ILE A 130 1.03 6.52 3.88
C ILE A 130 0.47 7.76 4.59
N GLY A 131 -0.33 8.55 3.89
CA GLY A 131 -0.81 9.83 4.42
C GLY A 131 -1.74 9.68 5.62
N ILE A 132 -2.59 8.64 5.64
CA ILE A 132 -3.45 8.32 6.78
C ILE A 132 -2.61 7.88 7.99
N SER A 133 -1.58 7.06 7.80
CA SER A 133 -0.69 6.65 8.89
C SER A 133 0.04 7.86 9.48
N ILE A 134 0.57 8.76 8.64
CA ILE A 134 1.20 9.99 9.13
C ILE A 134 0.20 10.81 9.95
N ALA A 135 -1.03 11.00 9.48
CA ALA A 135 -2.05 11.76 10.21
C ALA A 135 -2.48 11.07 11.52
N GLU A 136 -2.44 9.74 11.61
CA GLU A 136 -2.77 9.02 12.84
C GLU A 136 -1.67 9.18 13.89
N PHE A 137 -0.40 9.08 13.49
CA PHE A 137 0.75 9.15 14.40
C PHE A 137 1.18 10.59 14.74
N ILE A 138 0.80 11.59 13.93
CA ILE A 138 1.09 13.02 14.14
C ILE A 138 -0.23 13.78 14.23
N LYS A 139 -0.63 14.15 15.44
CA LYS A 139 -1.95 14.76 15.67
C LYS A 139 -2.12 16.14 15.05
N GLU A 140 -1.04 16.85 14.87
CA GLU A 140 -0.97 18.21 14.29
C GLU A 140 -0.88 18.18 12.76
N ALA A 141 -0.61 17.01 12.14
CA ALA A 141 -0.47 16.91 10.69
C ALA A 141 -1.79 17.19 9.96
N LEU A 142 -1.69 18.05 8.97
CA LEU A 142 -2.70 18.34 7.95
C LEU A 142 -2.22 17.72 6.64
N VAL A 143 -2.87 16.67 6.19
CA VAL A 143 -2.40 15.87 5.07
C VAL A 143 -3.27 16.09 3.84
N THR A 144 -2.66 16.25 2.68
CA THR A 144 -3.35 16.22 1.39
C THR A 144 -2.94 14.99 0.61
N LEU A 145 -3.93 14.21 0.17
CA LEU A 145 -3.75 13.00 -0.62
C LEU A 145 -4.08 13.30 -2.08
N TYR A 146 -3.17 12.98 -2.98
CA TYR A 146 -3.35 13.09 -4.43
C TYR A 146 -3.24 11.73 -5.10
N ASP A 147 -4.17 11.42 -5.98
CA ASP A 147 -4.10 10.28 -6.90
C ASP A 147 -4.83 10.61 -8.21
N ILE A 148 -4.43 9.95 -9.29
CA ILE A 148 -5.09 10.05 -10.59
C ILE A 148 -6.23 9.03 -10.74
N SER A 149 -6.26 7.99 -9.90
CA SER A 149 -7.24 6.91 -9.95
C SER A 149 -8.45 7.21 -9.07
N GLU A 150 -9.63 7.29 -9.67
CA GLU A 150 -10.90 7.43 -8.95
C GLU A 150 -11.14 6.25 -7.99
N ASP A 151 -10.75 5.03 -8.37
CA ASP A 151 -10.85 3.84 -7.51
C ASP A 151 -9.97 3.98 -6.28
N ALA A 152 -8.74 4.50 -6.44
CA ALA A 152 -7.82 4.76 -5.35
C ALA A 152 -8.41 5.81 -4.39
N LEU A 153 -8.89 6.93 -4.92
CA LEU A 153 -9.51 7.99 -4.13
C LEU A 153 -10.76 7.50 -3.38
N ALA A 154 -11.58 6.66 -4.00
CA ALA A 154 -12.75 6.08 -3.35
C ALA A 154 -12.35 5.18 -2.16
N VAL A 155 -11.30 4.37 -2.30
CA VAL A 155 -10.79 3.51 -1.22
C VAL A 155 -10.13 4.35 -0.12
N ALA A 156 -9.30 5.34 -0.48
CA ALA A 156 -8.69 6.25 0.47
C ALA A 156 -9.74 7.00 1.30
N LYS A 157 -10.83 7.46 0.68
CA LYS A 157 -11.95 8.09 1.38
C LYS A 157 -12.59 7.16 2.41
N LEU A 158 -12.84 5.91 2.08
CA LEU A 158 -13.35 4.92 3.03
C LEU A 158 -12.39 4.72 4.21
N ASN A 159 -11.08 4.73 3.97
CA ASN A 159 -10.09 4.63 5.03
C ASN A 159 -10.03 5.89 5.90
N ILE A 160 -10.09 7.10 5.30
CA ILE A 160 -10.19 8.36 6.05
C ILE A 160 -11.39 8.37 6.99
N GLU A 161 -12.56 7.91 6.51
CA GLU A 161 -13.80 7.81 7.31
C GLU A 161 -13.65 6.76 8.42
N ARG A 162 -13.08 5.59 8.11
CA ARG A 162 -12.81 4.51 9.08
C ARG A 162 -11.95 4.97 10.25
N PHE A 163 -10.90 5.74 9.98
CA PHE A 163 -9.98 6.27 11.00
C PHE A 163 -10.43 7.62 11.56
N LYS A 164 -11.59 8.17 11.13
CA LYS A 164 -12.18 9.44 11.60
C LYS A 164 -11.25 10.65 11.41
N LEU A 165 -10.50 10.67 10.30
CA LEU A 165 -9.49 11.69 10.01
C LEU A 165 -9.98 12.78 9.03
N SER A 166 -11.27 12.84 8.69
CA SER A 166 -11.83 13.77 7.69
C SER A 166 -11.62 15.26 7.99
N LYS A 167 -11.29 15.63 9.23
CA LYS A 167 -10.97 17.02 9.58
C LYS A 167 -9.53 17.41 9.30
N ARG A 168 -8.64 16.44 9.13
CA ARG A 168 -7.19 16.64 8.98
C ARG A 168 -6.64 16.14 7.65
N ILE A 169 -7.43 15.38 6.90
CA ILE A 169 -7.02 14.86 5.60
C ILE A 169 -7.95 15.42 4.52
N ASN A 170 -7.33 16.10 3.56
CA ASN A 170 -7.96 16.47 2.30
C ASN A 170 -7.57 15.47 1.21
N ILE A 171 -8.50 15.13 0.32
CA ILE A 171 -8.28 14.19 -0.78
C ILE A 171 -8.75 14.83 -2.09
N GLU A 172 -7.90 14.82 -3.11
CA GLU A 172 -8.19 15.45 -4.39
C GLU A 172 -7.66 14.60 -5.56
N HIS A 173 -8.46 14.55 -6.63
CA HIS A 173 -8.02 13.96 -7.90
C HIS A 173 -6.99 14.87 -8.55
N SER A 174 -5.79 14.32 -8.85
CA SER A 174 -4.69 15.08 -9.46
C SER A 174 -3.76 14.18 -10.26
N ASP A 175 -3.31 14.63 -11.41
CA ASP A 175 -2.11 14.08 -12.04
C ASP A 175 -0.89 14.63 -11.28
N LEU A 176 -0.37 13.82 -10.38
CA LEU A 176 0.71 14.16 -9.44
C LEU A 176 0.40 15.46 -8.65
N LEU A 177 1.27 16.48 -8.76
CA LEU A 177 1.15 17.74 -8.03
C LEU A 177 0.48 18.87 -8.82
N GLN A 178 -0.12 18.59 -9.99
CA GLN A 178 -0.68 19.64 -10.86
C GLN A 178 -1.75 20.48 -10.17
N VAL A 179 -2.62 19.86 -9.37
CA VAL A 179 -3.66 20.59 -8.62
C VAL A 179 -3.02 21.50 -7.56
N ALA A 180 -1.98 21.05 -6.88
CA ALA A 180 -1.25 21.86 -5.91
C ALA A 180 -0.58 23.07 -6.58
N ILE A 181 0.07 22.87 -7.73
CA ILE A 181 0.69 23.94 -8.53
C ILE A 181 -0.35 24.97 -8.93
N ASN A 182 -1.47 24.54 -9.51
CA ASN A 182 -2.54 25.43 -9.98
C ASN A 182 -3.20 26.23 -8.83
N LYS A 183 -3.26 25.65 -7.63
CA LYS A 183 -3.81 26.29 -6.43
C LYS A 183 -2.77 27.08 -5.63
N HIS A 184 -1.50 27.14 -6.07
CA HIS A 184 -0.37 27.74 -5.36
C HIS A 184 -0.23 27.20 -3.92
N LYS A 185 -0.56 25.93 -3.73
CA LYS A 185 -0.47 25.26 -2.43
C LYS A 185 0.99 24.94 -2.11
N LYS A 186 1.35 25.07 -0.83
CA LYS A 186 2.71 24.74 -0.35
C LYS A 186 2.66 23.65 0.68
N PHE A 187 3.72 22.85 0.73
CA PHE A 187 3.89 21.74 1.65
C PHE A 187 5.29 21.79 2.29
N GLU A 188 5.38 21.32 3.51
CA GLU A 188 6.65 21.16 4.23
C GLU A 188 7.25 19.77 3.97
N VAL A 189 6.40 18.79 3.69
CA VAL A 189 6.79 17.41 3.37
C VAL A 189 5.97 16.90 2.19
N ILE A 190 6.65 16.31 1.22
CA ILE A 190 6.04 15.53 0.13
C ILE A 190 6.58 14.11 0.24
N VAL A 191 5.66 13.14 0.32
CA VAL A 191 5.97 11.71 0.37
C VAL A 191 5.28 10.99 -0.78
N SER A 192 5.91 9.97 -1.34
CA SER A 192 5.29 9.16 -2.39
C SER A 192 5.88 7.76 -2.46
N ASN A 193 5.01 6.78 -2.68
CA ASN A 193 5.38 5.48 -3.24
C ASN A 193 4.84 5.43 -4.68
N PRO A 194 5.54 6.00 -5.66
CA PRO A 194 5.06 6.08 -7.03
C PRO A 194 5.27 4.75 -7.76
N PRO A 195 4.58 4.50 -8.87
CA PRO A 195 4.86 3.35 -9.72
C PRO A 195 6.31 3.40 -10.22
N TYR A 196 7.09 2.33 -9.99
CA TYR A 196 8.53 2.31 -10.29
C TYR A 196 9.02 1.06 -11.04
N ILE A 197 8.12 0.10 -11.31
CA ILE A 197 8.50 -1.13 -12.02
C ILE A 197 8.66 -0.83 -13.51
N ARG A 198 9.80 -1.25 -14.09
CA ARG A 198 10.00 -1.14 -15.53
C ARG A 198 8.92 -1.91 -16.27
N LYS A 199 8.40 -1.36 -17.35
CA LYS A 199 7.30 -1.93 -18.12
C LYS A 199 7.58 -3.37 -18.56
N GLU A 200 8.80 -3.66 -18.99
CA GLU A 200 9.24 -4.99 -19.43
C GLU A 200 9.26 -6.05 -18.31
N VAL A 201 9.37 -5.61 -17.04
CA VAL A 201 9.42 -6.49 -15.87
C VAL A 201 8.01 -6.92 -15.42
N ILE A 202 6.98 -6.11 -15.66
CA ILE A 202 5.62 -6.37 -15.20
C ILE A 202 5.09 -7.76 -15.58
N PRO A 203 5.29 -8.28 -16.82
CA PRO A 203 4.84 -9.63 -17.18
C PRO A 203 5.50 -10.75 -16.37
N THR A 204 6.65 -10.50 -15.76
CA THR A 204 7.40 -11.48 -14.95
C THR A 204 6.98 -11.53 -13.49
N LEU A 205 6.16 -10.57 -13.04
CA LEU A 205 5.67 -10.51 -11.68
C LEU A 205 4.79 -11.73 -11.33
N MET A 206 4.63 -11.97 -10.03
CA MET A 206 3.73 -13.03 -9.56
C MET A 206 2.32 -12.85 -10.11
N ASP A 207 1.64 -13.96 -10.35
CA ASP A 207 0.31 -13.98 -11.00
C ASP A 207 -0.74 -13.17 -10.23
N ASP A 208 -0.65 -13.12 -8.92
CA ASP A 208 -1.55 -12.35 -8.05
C ASP A 208 -1.29 -10.84 -8.14
N VAL A 209 -0.07 -10.42 -8.44
CA VAL A 209 0.28 -9.01 -8.67
C VAL A 209 -0.14 -8.59 -10.07
N LYS A 210 0.47 -9.18 -11.12
CA LYS A 210 0.24 -8.77 -12.52
C LYS A 210 -1.20 -8.97 -13.01
N GLY A 211 -1.94 -9.93 -12.42
CA GLY A 211 -3.30 -10.27 -12.85
C GLY A 211 -4.40 -9.48 -12.14
N TYR A 212 -4.10 -8.85 -11.02
CA TYR A 212 -5.14 -8.27 -10.16
C TYR A 212 -4.83 -6.84 -9.68
N GLU A 213 -3.57 -6.47 -9.51
CA GLU A 213 -3.23 -5.10 -9.13
C GLU A 213 -3.20 -4.19 -10.37
N PRO A 214 -3.59 -2.92 -10.25
CA PRO A 214 -3.74 -2.05 -11.41
C PRO A 214 -2.38 -1.74 -12.04
N PHE A 215 -2.28 -1.91 -13.37
CA PHE A 215 -1.07 -1.63 -14.13
C PHE A 215 -0.52 -0.22 -13.88
N ILE A 216 -1.42 0.77 -13.75
CA ILE A 216 -1.05 2.17 -13.48
C ILE A 216 -0.34 2.34 -12.14
N ALA A 217 -0.60 1.49 -11.14
CA ALA A 217 0.06 1.55 -9.84
C ALA A 217 1.40 0.80 -9.81
N LEU A 218 1.73 0.05 -10.87
CA LEU A 218 2.96 -0.74 -10.94
C LEU A 218 3.98 -0.12 -11.92
N CYS A 219 3.52 0.35 -13.09
CA CYS A 219 4.37 0.71 -14.20
C CYS A 219 5.00 2.10 -14.06
N GLY A 220 6.31 2.14 -13.80
CA GLY A 220 7.13 3.36 -13.75
C GLY A 220 7.64 3.86 -15.13
N GLY A 221 7.12 3.32 -16.24
CA GLY A 221 7.59 3.64 -17.59
C GLY A 221 8.68 2.67 -18.08
N GLU A 222 9.34 3.02 -19.16
CA GLU A 222 10.33 2.14 -19.82
C GLU A 222 11.53 1.83 -18.88
N ASP A 223 12.02 2.84 -18.15
CA ASP A 223 13.17 2.71 -17.23
C ASP A 223 12.80 2.69 -15.75
N GLY A 224 11.51 2.75 -15.41
CA GLY A 224 11.01 2.77 -14.04
C GLY A 224 11.19 4.11 -13.31
N LEU A 225 11.66 5.16 -14.00
CA LEU A 225 12.02 6.44 -13.37
C LEU A 225 11.10 7.61 -13.76
N HIS A 226 10.04 7.34 -14.53
CA HIS A 226 9.17 8.38 -15.07
C HIS A 226 8.56 9.26 -13.96
N PHE A 227 8.01 8.65 -12.93
CA PHE A 227 7.34 9.39 -11.86
C PHE A 227 8.32 10.11 -10.95
N TYR A 228 9.50 9.55 -10.66
CA TYR A 228 10.51 10.26 -9.88
C TYR A 228 10.95 11.58 -10.54
N ARG A 229 11.16 11.57 -11.88
CA ARG A 229 11.49 12.80 -12.62
C ARG A 229 10.38 13.83 -12.53
N ARG A 230 9.13 13.41 -12.71
CA ARG A 230 7.99 14.32 -12.68
C ARG A 230 7.75 14.87 -11.27
N ILE A 231 7.64 14.00 -10.28
CA ILE A 231 7.36 14.42 -8.89
C ILE A 231 8.48 15.32 -8.39
N THR A 232 9.74 14.97 -8.61
CA THR A 232 10.88 15.78 -8.18
C THR A 232 10.82 17.18 -8.79
N LYS A 233 10.58 17.30 -10.11
CA LYS A 233 10.45 18.60 -10.79
C LYS A 233 9.25 19.39 -10.28
N GLU A 234 8.08 18.75 -10.15
CA GLU A 234 6.86 19.42 -9.69
C GLU A 234 6.97 19.83 -8.20
N SER A 235 7.67 19.05 -7.38
CA SER A 235 7.91 19.35 -5.96
C SER A 235 8.67 20.68 -5.76
N THR A 236 9.60 21.06 -6.64
CA THR A 236 10.30 22.35 -6.51
C THR A 236 9.37 23.57 -6.58
N LEU A 237 8.16 23.40 -7.12
CA LEU A 237 7.17 24.47 -7.26
C LEU A 237 6.22 24.57 -6.05
N VAL A 238 6.07 23.50 -5.27
CA VAL A 238 5.07 23.39 -4.21
C VAL A 238 5.65 23.01 -2.85
N LEU A 239 6.91 22.62 -2.78
CA LEU A 239 7.61 22.38 -1.51
C LEU A 239 8.14 23.72 -0.96
N GLU A 240 8.06 23.88 0.35
CA GLU A 240 8.73 24.98 1.04
C GLU A 240 10.25 24.81 0.96
N LYS A 241 10.99 25.90 1.07
CA LYS A 241 12.46 25.85 1.16
C LYS A 241 12.89 25.09 2.41
N GLY A 242 13.87 24.19 2.28
CA GLY A 242 14.25 23.26 3.33
C GLY A 242 13.25 22.11 3.55
N GLY A 243 12.15 22.06 2.79
CA GLY A 243 11.14 21.01 2.90
C GLY A 243 11.64 19.64 2.44
N LEU A 244 11.01 18.59 2.93
CA LEU A 244 11.39 17.21 2.68
C LEU A 244 10.64 16.61 1.47
N LEU A 245 11.38 15.98 0.56
CA LEU A 245 10.84 15.04 -0.43
C LEU A 245 11.34 13.64 -0.10
N ALA A 246 10.41 12.67 0.05
CA ALA A 246 10.73 11.29 0.36
C ALA A 246 10.01 10.32 -0.57
N PHE A 247 10.75 9.31 -1.07
CA PHE A 247 10.24 8.29 -1.97
C PHE A 247 10.51 6.87 -1.45
N GLU A 248 9.58 5.96 -1.69
CA GLU A 248 9.94 4.55 -1.85
C GLU A 248 10.58 4.34 -3.21
N ILE A 249 11.61 3.49 -3.29
CA ILE A 249 12.34 3.18 -4.52
C ILE A 249 12.50 1.68 -4.74
N GLY A 250 12.67 1.28 -5.98
CA GLY A 250 13.15 -0.06 -6.31
C GLY A 250 14.59 -0.27 -5.83
N TYR A 251 14.92 -1.49 -5.45
CA TYR A 251 16.21 -1.86 -4.85
C TYR A 251 17.44 -1.51 -5.71
N ASP A 252 17.27 -1.31 -7.00
CA ASP A 252 18.31 -1.00 -7.98
C ASP A 252 18.24 0.46 -8.53
N GLN A 253 17.46 1.33 -7.89
CA GLN A 253 17.17 2.68 -8.42
C GLN A 253 17.84 3.83 -7.65
N LYS A 254 18.56 3.55 -6.56
CA LYS A 254 19.17 4.54 -5.68
C LYS A 254 20.00 5.59 -6.42
N GLU A 255 20.98 5.14 -7.23
CA GLU A 255 21.89 6.04 -7.94
C GLU A 255 21.12 6.95 -8.92
N ALA A 256 20.19 6.37 -9.69
CA ALA A 256 19.41 7.10 -10.67
C ALA A 256 18.48 8.13 -10.04
N VAL A 257 17.82 7.77 -8.92
CA VAL A 257 16.94 8.70 -8.20
C VAL A 257 17.76 9.79 -7.49
N THR A 258 18.94 9.46 -6.92
CA THR A 258 19.88 10.43 -6.36
C THR A 258 20.27 11.47 -7.41
N ASP A 259 20.62 11.04 -8.62
CA ASP A 259 20.97 11.93 -9.73
C ASP A 259 19.81 12.87 -10.13
N ILE A 260 18.59 12.37 -10.15
CA ILE A 260 17.37 13.15 -10.44
C ILE A 260 17.19 14.25 -9.37
N LEU A 261 17.34 13.91 -8.10
CA LEU A 261 17.19 14.82 -6.98
C LEU A 261 18.27 15.93 -7.02
N LEU A 262 19.55 15.56 -7.17
CA LEU A 262 20.66 16.51 -7.25
C LEU A 262 20.49 17.52 -8.40
N LYS A 263 20.15 17.03 -9.60
CA LYS A 263 19.93 17.88 -10.79
C LYS A 263 18.74 18.82 -10.64
N SER A 264 17.82 18.53 -9.71
CA SER A 264 16.62 19.34 -9.45
C SER A 264 16.77 20.29 -8.25
N GLY A 265 17.99 20.41 -7.66
CA GLY A 265 18.25 21.33 -6.57
C GLY A 265 17.95 20.79 -5.17
N PHE A 266 17.86 19.46 -5.02
CA PHE A 266 17.77 18.83 -3.71
C PHE A 266 19.16 18.48 -3.17
N ASN A 267 19.32 18.54 -1.84
CA ASN A 267 20.53 18.14 -1.13
C ASN A 267 20.20 17.25 0.09
N ASN A 268 21.19 16.97 0.95
CA ASN A 268 21.05 16.11 2.13
C ASN A 268 20.34 14.79 1.80
N ILE A 269 20.80 14.17 0.70
CA ILE A 269 20.18 12.94 0.19
C ILE A 269 20.61 11.76 1.05
N GLU A 270 19.64 11.07 1.63
CA GLU A 270 19.85 9.85 2.43
C GLU A 270 19.07 8.71 1.82
N CYS A 271 19.71 7.52 1.76
CA CYS A 271 19.04 6.30 1.35
C CYS A 271 18.99 5.31 2.51
N ILE A 272 17.80 4.82 2.81
CA ILE A 272 17.52 3.89 3.90
C ILE A 272 17.19 2.51 3.31
N LYS A 273 17.72 1.47 3.95
CA LYS A 273 17.54 0.09 3.55
C LYS A 273 16.37 -0.56 4.26
N ASP A 274 15.75 -1.54 3.58
CA ASP A 274 14.77 -2.43 4.19
C ASP A 274 15.45 -3.50 5.11
N LEU A 275 14.63 -4.28 5.80
CA LEU A 275 15.11 -5.34 6.70
C LEU A 275 15.89 -6.44 5.97
N SER A 276 15.75 -6.55 4.64
CA SER A 276 16.49 -7.48 3.80
C SER A 276 17.82 -6.92 3.30
N GLY A 277 18.12 -5.63 3.62
CA GLY A 277 19.34 -4.94 3.23
C GLY A 277 19.29 -4.28 1.85
N ASN A 278 18.13 -4.25 1.18
CA ASN A 278 17.93 -3.58 -0.09
C ASN A 278 17.68 -2.08 0.10
N ASP A 279 18.14 -1.24 -0.83
CA ASP A 279 17.78 0.16 -0.85
C ASP A 279 16.26 0.30 -1.05
N ARG A 280 15.59 1.06 -0.17
CA ARG A 280 14.12 1.11 -0.16
C ARG A 280 13.54 2.52 -0.08
N VAL A 281 14.13 3.40 0.70
CA VAL A 281 13.65 4.77 0.88
C VAL A 281 14.75 5.74 0.52
N ILE A 282 14.42 6.77 -0.24
CA ILE A 282 15.31 7.91 -0.47
C ILE A 282 14.60 9.17 -0.02
N LYS A 283 15.30 10.02 0.74
CA LYS A 283 14.81 11.33 1.19
C LYS A 283 15.83 12.42 0.94
N ALA A 284 15.34 13.62 0.66
CA ALA A 284 16.17 14.78 0.34
C ALA A 284 15.46 16.08 0.74
N THR A 285 16.21 17.15 0.95
CA THR A 285 15.67 18.48 1.24
C THR A 285 15.89 19.43 0.08
N LEU A 286 14.87 20.27 -0.20
CA LEU A 286 14.99 21.32 -1.23
C LEU A 286 15.96 22.41 -0.74
N VAL A 287 16.91 22.83 -1.59
CA VAL A 287 17.85 23.91 -1.27
C VAL A 287 17.12 25.25 -1.13
N ASP A 288 17.61 26.10 -0.23
CA ASP A 288 17.11 27.46 0.00
C ASP A 288 17.18 28.39 -1.21
#